data_9f743a1d1c6d6bf4c4076a08754f68bd
#
_entry.id   9f743a1d1c6d6bf4c4076a08754f68bd
#
_cell.length_a   1.000
_cell.length_b   1.000
_cell.length_c   1.000
_cell.angle_alpha   90.00
_cell.angle_beta   90.00
_cell.angle_gamma   90.00
#
_symmetry.space_group_name_H-M   'P 1'
#
loop_
_entity.id
_entity.type
_entity.pdbx_description
1 polymer ?
#
loop_
_entity_poly.entity_id
_entity_poly.type
_entity_poly.pdbx_seq_one_letter_code
_entity_poly.pdbx_strand_id
1 'polypeptide(L)' 'MVKINGEELNIAGKTVAEYLATTKYDPKRIAVERNGDIVPKVQYADTVLQDGDSVEVVSFVGGG' A
#
# COMPACT_ATOMS: atom_id res chain seq x y z
N MET A 1 -2.19 -11.15 -9.19
CA MET A 1 -1.08 -10.25 -8.82
C MET A 1 -1.59 -8.88 -8.47
N VAL A 2 -0.91 -8.21 -7.57
CA VAL A 2 -1.18 -6.82 -7.22
C VAL A 2 0.02 -6.00 -7.72
N LYS A 3 -0.26 -4.90 -8.39
CA LYS A 3 0.80 -4.03 -8.90
C LYS A 3 1.09 -2.95 -7.86
N ILE A 4 2.32 -2.92 -7.35
CA ILE A 4 2.75 -1.90 -6.38
C ILE A 4 3.83 -1.06 -7.05
N ASN A 5 3.55 0.21 -7.26
CA ASN A 5 4.48 1.14 -7.93
C ASN A 5 5.01 0.56 -9.24
N GLY A 6 4.12 -0.08 -10.00
CA GLY A 6 4.48 -0.66 -11.29
C GLY A 6 5.04 -2.07 -11.24
N GLU A 7 5.28 -2.62 -10.07
CA GLU A 7 5.85 -3.95 -9.91
C GLU A 7 4.76 -4.96 -9.52
N GLU A 8 4.67 -6.07 -10.24
CA GLU A 8 3.68 -7.11 -9.97
C GLU A 8 4.15 -7.99 -8.82
N LEU A 9 3.35 -8.07 -7.77
CA LEU A 9 3.66 -8.86 -6.58
C LEU A 9 2.53 -9.84 -6.30
N ASN A 10 2.89 -11.01 -5.78
CA ASN A 10 1.92 -12.05 -5.45
C ASN A 10 1.47 -11.87 -4.00
N ILE A 11 0.70 -10.82 -3.76
CA ILE A 11 0.25 -10.45 -2.42
C ILE A 11 -1.27 -10.27 -2.31
N ALA A 12 -2.02 -10.78 -3.29
CA ALA A 12 -3.48 -10.73 -3.21
C ALA A 12 -3.94 -11.48 -1.96
N GLY A 13 -4.90 -10.92 -1.26
CA GLY A 13 -5.40 -11.47 -0.01
C GLY A 13 -4.77 -10.89 1.24
N LYS A 14 -3.65 -10.19 1.11
CA LYS A 14 -3.06 -9.49 2.26
C LYS A 14 -3.70 -8.12 2.40
N THR A 15 -3.74 -7.61 3.62
CA THR A 15 -4.16 -6.24 3.84
C THR A 15 -3.01 -5.28 3.51
N VAL A 16 -3.35 -4.00 3.35
CA VAL A 16 -2.33 -2.97 3.16
C VAL A 16 -1.35 -3.00 4.34
N ALA A 17 -1.87 -3.11 5.56
CA ALA A 17 -1.01 -3.15 6.75
C ALA A 17 -0.06 -4.35 6.71
N GLU A 18 -0.54 -5.52 6.32
CA GLU A 18 0.29 -6.72 6.23
C GLU A 18 1.38 -6.55 5.17
N TYR A 19 1.02 -5.97 4.03
CA TYR A 19 2.03 -5.71 3.00
C TYR A 19 3.09 -4.74 3.52
N LEU A 20 2.68 -3.63 4.12
CA LEU A 20 3.63 -2.63 4.62
C LEU A 20 4.56 -3.19 5.68
N ALA A 21 4.08 -4.15 6.48
CA ALA A 21 4.90 -4.79 7.51
C ALA A 21 6.07 -5.57 6.91
N THR A 22 5.99 -5.96 5.65
CA THR A 22 7.07 -6.68 4.97
C THR A 22 8.06 -5.75 4.29
N THR A 23 7.83 -4.45 4.37
CA THR A 23 8.65 -3.43 3.70
C THR A 23 9.35 -2.58 4.74
N LYS A 24 10.21 -1.69 4.24
CA LYS A 24 10.87 -0.70 5.09
C LYS A 24 10.10 0.61 5.17
N TYR A 25 8.92 0.68 4.56
CA TYR A 25 8.11 1.87 4.63
C TYR A 25 7.65 2.13 6.06
N ASP A 26 7.69 3.39 6.46
CA ASP A 26 7.09 3.84 7.71
C ASP A 26 5.66 4.29 7.39
N PRO A 27 4.64 3.60 7.91
CA PRO A 27 3.25 3.97 7.62
C PRO A 27 2.90 5.42 7.94
N LYS A 28 3.66 6.03 8.84
CA LYS A 28 3.43 7.42 9.21
C LYS A 28 3.97 8.41 8.19
N ARG A 29 4.81 7.93 7.27
CA ARG A 29 5.51 8.79 6.31
C ARG A 29 5.19 8.46 4.88
N ILE A 30 4.11 7.76 4.65
CA ILE A 30 3.69 7.38 3.31
C ILE A 30 2.22 7.70 3.10
N ALA A 31 1.85 7.73 1.83
CA ALA A 31 0.46 7.72 1.42
C ALA A 31 0.27 6.53 0.49
N VAL A 32 -0.86 5.87 0.60
CA VAL A 32 -1.20 4.72 -0.23
C VAL A 32 -2.42 5.06 -1.06
N GLU A 33 -2.33 4.82 -2.37
CA GLU A 33 -3.46 4.91 -3.28
C GLU A 33 -3.74 3.52 -3.83
N ARG A 34 -5.02 3.18 -3.91
CA ARG A 34 -5.46 1.93 -4.48
C ARG A 34 -6.44 2.23 -5.60
N ASN A 35 -6.08 1.88 -6.82
CA ASN A 35 -6.91 2.11 -8.01
C ASN A 35 -7.33 3.58 -8.13
N GLY A 36 -6.42 4.50 -7.78
CA GLY A 36 -6.67 5.92 -7.87
C GLY A 36 -7.28 6.57 -6.64
N ASP A 37 -7.64 5.78 -5.64
CA ASP A 37 -8.26 6.31 -4.42
C ASP A 37 -7.30 6.22 -3.25
N ILE A 38 -7.25 7.29 -2.46
CA ILE A 38 -6.43 7.30 -1.23
C ILE A 38 -7.02 6.31 -0.24
N VAL A 39 -6.15 5.50 0.37
CA VAL A 39 -6.53 4.61 1.47
C VAL A 39 -6.17 5.32 2.77
N PRO A 40 -7.16 5.67 3.60
CA PRO A 40 -6.86 6.29 4.89
C PRO A 40 -6.07 5.34 5.79
N LYS A 41 -5.16 5.89 6.59
CA LYS A 41 -4.31 5.07 7.45
C LYS A 41 -5.11 4.18 8.39
N VAL A 42 -6.22 4.69 8.90
CA VAL A 42 -7.09 3.91 9.80
C VAL A 42 -7.68 2.68 9.13
N GLN A 43 -7.64 2.61 7.79
CA GLN A 43 -8.19 1.49 7.05
C GLN A 43 -7.11 0.53 6.54
N TYR A 44 -5.84 0.76 6.82
CA TYR A 44 -4.78 -0.10 6.30
C TYR A 44 -4.96 -1.56 6.74
N ALA A 45 -5.39 -1.77 7.97
CA ALA A 45 -5.58 -3.13 8.50
C ALA A 45 -6.83 -3.81 7.95
N ASP A 46 -7.74 -3.05 7.36
CA ASP A 46 -9.02 -3.59 6.87
C ASP A 46 -9.10 -3.62 5.34
N THR A 47 -8.13 -3.01 4.66
CA THR A 47 -8.14 -2.96 3.20
C THR A 47 -7.40 -4.16 2.65
N VAL A 48 -8.15 -5.11 2.12
CA VAL A 48 -7.59 -6.33 1.53
C VAL A 48 -7.24 -6.06 0.08
N LEU A 49 -5.98 -6.30 -0.27
CA LEU A 49 -5.50 -6.16 -1.65
C LEU A 49 -6.03 -7.32 -2.48
N GLN A 50 -6.46 -7.02 -3.69
CA GLN A 50 -7.07 -8.02 -4.55
C GLN A 50 -6.32 -8.13 -5.86
N ASP A 51 -6.46 -9.30 -6.47
CA ASP A 51 -5.86 -9.56 -7.76
C ASP A 51 -6.30 -8.51 -8.76
N GLY A 52 -5.36 -7.93 -9.46
CA GLY A 52 -5.64 -6.87 -10.43
C GLY A 52 -5.58 -5.46 -9.86
N ASP A 53 -5.43 -5.31 -8.55
CA ASP A 53 -5.32 -3.96 -7.97
C ASP A 53 -4.03 -3.28 -8.43
N SER A 54 -4.12 -1.97 -8.60
CA SER A 54 -2.98 -1.10 -8.87
C SER A 54 -2.80 -0.17 -7.68
N VAL A 55 -1.67 -0.26 -7.04
CA VAL A 55 -1.40 0.45 -5.78
C VAL A 55 -0.16 1.31 -5.95
N GLU A 56 -0.22 2.52 -5.43
CA GLU A 56 0.93 3.40 -5.38
C GLU A 56 1.23 3.77 -3.94
N VAL A 57 2.50 3.65 -3.57
CA VAL A 57 2.98 4.05 -2.25
C VAL A 57 3.96 5.20 -2.45
N VAL A 58 3.66 6.33 -1.84
CA VAL A 58 4.49 7.53 -1.95
C VAL A 58 5.07 7.82 -0.58
N SER A 59 6.39 7.98 -0.52
CA SER A 59 7.07 8.35 0.73
C SER A 59 7.22 9.85 0.81
N PHE A 60 6.97 10.40 2.00
CA PHE A 60 7.23 11.80 2.28
C PHE A 60 8.66 11.93 2.77
N VAL A 61 9.47 12.65 2.02
CA VAL A 61 10.87 12.83 2.34
C VAL A 61 11.03 14.04 3.26
N GLY A 62 12.00 13.92 4.15
CA GLY A 62 12.39 15.05 4.97
C GLY A 62 11.43 15.32 6.09
N GLY A 63 10.48 14.55 6.21
CA GLY A 63 9.58 14.52 7.30
C GLY A 63 9.45 15.81 8.05
N GLY A 64 9.71 16.68 7.47
CA GLY A 64 9.58 17.91 8.21
C GLY A 64 9.01 17.57 9.48
#